data_5d7faa71dc1f6f3df413aa8aaa54c52e
#
_entry.id   5d7faa71dc1f6f3df413aa8aaa54c52e
#
_cell.length_a   1.000
_cell.length_b   1.000
_cell.length_c   1.000
_cell.angle_alpha   90.00
_cell.angle_beta   90.00
_cell.angle_gamma   90.00
#
_symmetry.space_group_name_H-M   'P 1'
#
loop_
_entity.id
_entity.type
_entity.pdbx_description
1 polymer ?
#
loop_
_entity_poly.entity_id
_entity_poly.type
_entity_poly.pdbx_seq_one_letter_code
_entity_poly.pdbx_strand_id
1 'polypeptide(L)'
;TVVVPASGGSLVDPSLKLMLESIGFKKVIALEVFEQLAHHDLTLIALPFIGEHGDLDIKSKVAWLMKAGEDTMLFAADSNNLEPKMYDLIKEIYGEVTTLFLGMECLGAPFSWVYGAYMPLAVDRKKDQSRRLNGSDFERGLKVIESLSCKNVYVYAMGAEPWLQFVTSIDPAEDTVPAINAKKLIDHCHSIGITAQRLFGSADTTID
;
A
#
# COMPACT_ATOMS: atom_id res chain seq x y z
N THR A 1 2.11 -6.56 20.75
CA THR A 1 0.89 -6.93 19.98
C THR A 1 1.15 -6.64 18.52
N VAL A 2 0.76 -7.55 17.66
CA VAL A 2 0.78 -7.36 16.19
C VAL A 2 -0.65 -7.48 15.71
N VAL A 3 -1.05 -6.61 14.77
CA VAL A 3 -2.36 -6.66 14.13
C VAL A 3 -2.16 -7.02 12.66
N VAL A 4 -2.94 -7.95 12.17
CA VAL A 4 -2.82 -8.47 10.80
C VAL A 4 -4.19 -8.56 10.14
N PRO A 5 -4.25 -8.58 8.80
CA PRO A 5 -5.48 -8.93 8.10
C PRO A 5 -5.90 -10.37 8.42
N ALA A 6 -7.18 -10.60 8.57
CA ALA A 6 -7.72 -11.95 8.65
C ALA A 6 -7.71 -12.63 7.27
N SER A 7 -7.54 -13.94 7.26
CA SER A 7 -7.55 -14.75 6.04
C SER A 7 -8.92 -15.36 5.72
N GLY A 8 -9.95 -15.00 6.47
CA GLY A 8 -11.29 -15.60 6.35
C GLY A 8 -11.32 -17.10 6.64
N GLY A 9 -10.32 -17.62 7.35
CA GLY A 9 -10.21 -19.05 7.65
C GLY A 9 -9.80 -19.91 6.44
N SER A 10 -9.30 -19.31 5.37
CA SER A 10 -8.88 -20.04 4.17
C SER A 10 -7.67 -20.93 4.45
N LEU A 11 -7.74 -22.19 4.02
CA LEU A 11 -6.60 -23.12 4.04
C LEU A 11 -5.61 -22.87 2.89
N VAL A 12 -6.02 -22.14 1.87
CA VAL A 12 -5.20 -21.82 0.69
C VAL A 12 -4.26 -20.67 0.98
N ASP A 13 -4.68 -19.73 1.85
CA ASP A 13 -3.86 -18.63 2.36
C ASP A 13 -3.56 -18.90 3.83
N PRO A 14 -2.44 -19.57 4.14
CA PRO A 14 -2.05 -19.82 5.51
C PRO A 14 -1.90 -18.50 6.24
N SER A 15 -2.70 -18.31 7.24
CA SER A 15 -2.83 -17.09 8.00
C SER A 15 -1.47 -16.50 8.40
N LEU A 16 -1.22 -15.25 8.04
CA LEU A 16 -0.10 -14.46 8.53
C LEU A 16 -0.03 -14.52 10.07
N LYS A 17 -1.17 -14.61 10.74
CA LYS A 17 -1.26 -14.83 12.18
C LYS A 17 -0.53 -16.09 12.61
N LEU A 18 -0.79 -17.24 11.98
CA LEU A 18 -0.14 -18.52 12.33
C LEU A 18 1.38 -18.45 12.12
N MET A 19 1.83 -17.80 11.07
CA MET A 19 3.24 -17.61 10.81
C MET A 19 3.91 -16.77 11.92
N LEU A 20 3.31 -15.65 12.28
CA LEU A 20 3.82 -14.76 13.33
C LEU A 20 3.82 -15.43 14.71
N GLU A 21 2.78 -16.19 15.04
CA GLU A 21 2.72 -16.98 16.28
C GLU A 21 3.82 -18.05 16.30
N SER A 22 4.08 -18.71 15.16
CA SER A 22 5.12 -19.75 15.02
C SER A 22 6.53 -19.18 15.22
N ILE A 23 6.79 -17.95 14.82
CA ILE A 23 8.10 -17.29 15.05
C ILE A 23 8.19 -16.59 16.40
N GLY A 24 7.17 -16.68 17.25
CA GLY A 24 7.23 -16.31 18.67
C GLY A 24 6.47 -15.05 19.09
N PHE A 25 5.67 -14.45 18.23
CA PHE A 25 4.79 -13.34 18.63
C PHE A 25 3.67 -13.85 19.54
N LYS A 26 3.61 -13.36 20.79
CA LYS A 26 2.67 -13.85 21.80
C LYS A 26 1.22 -13.35 21.63
N LYS A 27 1.04 -12.22 20.96
CA LYS A 27 -0.27 -11.62 20.76
C LYS A 27 -0.39 -11.11 19.33
N VAL A 28 -1.11 -11.87 18.51
CA VAL A 28 -1.43 -11.53 17.13
C VAL A 28 -2.96 -11.44 17.01
N ILE A 29 -3.45 -10.28 16.59
CA ILE A 29 -4.88 -10.00 16.42
C ILE A 29 -5.14 -9.95 14.92
N ALA A 30 -6.06 -10.77 14.42
CA ALA A 30 -6.52 -10.72 13.05
C ALA A 30 -7.81 -9.90 12.97
N LEU A 31 -7.90 -8.97 12.02
CA LEU A 31 -9.08 -8.16 11.75
C LEU A 31 -9.65 -8.49 10.38
N GLU A 32 -10.94 -8.74 10.33
CA GLU A 32 -11.70 -8.82 9.08
C GLU A 32 -11.89 -7.42 8.49
N VAL A 33 -12.23 -7.36 7.21
CA VAL A 33 -12.54 -6.10 6.53
C VAL A 33 -13.69 -5.37 7.25
N PHE A 34 -13.51 -4.08 7.52
CA PHE A 34 -14.36 -3.19 8.30
C PHE A 34 -14.36 -3.45 9.82
N GLU A 35 -13.62 -4.45 10.31
CA GLU A 35 -13.39 -4.55 11.76
C GLU A 35 -12.41 -3.47 12.22
N GLN A 36 -12.58 -3.08 13.47
CA GLN A 36 -11.76 -2.05 14.10
C GLN A 36 -11.22 -2.51 15.45
N LEU A 37 -10.05 -2.01 15.79
CA LEU A 37 -9.39 -2.21 17.07
C LEU A 37 -9.05 -0.87 17.69
N ALA A 38 -9.63 -0.59 18.85
CA ALA A 38 -9.26 0.58 19.65
C ALA A 38 -8.12 0.23 20.61
N HIS A 39 -7.14 1.10 20.72
CA HIS A 39 -6.02 0.99 21.64
C HIS A 39 -5.57 2.38 22.10
N HIS A 40 -5.87 2.73 23.35
CA HIS A 40 -5.71 4.09 23.89
C HIS A 40 -6.48 5.11 23.04
N ASP A 41 -5.76 6.12 22.52
CA ASP A 41 -6.25 7.19 21.65
C ASP A 41 -6.23 6.82 20.15
N LEU A 42 -5.77 5.61 19.83
CA LEU A 42 -5.70 5.12 18.46
C LEU A 42 -6.87 4.19 18.14
N THR A 43 -7.40 4.31 16.94
CA THR A 43 -8.32 3.33 16.36
C THR A 43 -7.76 2.87 15.02
N LEU A 44 -7.53 1.57 14.89
CA LEU A 44 -7.10 0.92 13.66
C LEU A 44 -8.28 0.21 13.00
N ILE A 45 -8.49 0.42 11.72
CA ILE A 45 -9.60 -0.12 10.94
C ILE A 45 -9.04 -0.84 9.72
N ALA A 46 -9.46 -2.08 9.49
CA ALA A 46 -9.12 -2.84 8.29
C ALA A 46 -10.07 -2.46 7.15
N LEU A 47 -9.54 -1.98 6.03
CA LEU A 47 -10.33 -1.58 4.86
C LEU A 47 -10.10 -2.53 3.68
N PRO A 48 -11.06 -2.64 2.75
CA PRO A 48 -10.84 -3.40 1.53
C PRO A 48 -9.60 -2.94 0.78
N PHE A 49 -8.85 -3.89 0.24
CA PHE A 49 -7.68 -3.60 -0.59
C PHE A 49 -8.01 -3.96 -2.05
N ILE A 50 -7.90 -2.99 -2.95
CA ILE A 50 -8.03 -3.16 -4.39
C ILE A 50 -6.78 -2.58 -5.05
N GLY A 51 -5.95 -3.42 -5.63
CA GLY A 51 -4.68 -2.99 -6.20
C GLY A 51 -3.87 -4.16 -6.75
N GLU A 52 -2.55 -4.04 -6.74
CA GLU A 52 -1.65 -5.15 -7.08
C GLU A 52 -1.93 -6.35 -6.16
N HIS A 53 -1.50 -7.52 -6.56
CA HIS A 53 -1.80 -8.81 -5.92
C HIS A 53 -3.28 -9.27 -6.07
N GLY A 54 -4.10 -8.56 -6.84
CA GLY A 54 -5.51 -8.92 -7.03
C GLY A 54 -5.73 -10.27 -7.70
N ASP A 55 -4.81 -10.70 -8.53
CA ASP A 55 -4.80 -11.98 -9.23
C ASP A 55 -4.09 -13.11 -8.46
N LEU A 56 -3.50 -12.81 -7.30
CA LEU A 56 -3.04 -13.79 -6.35
C LEU A 56 -4.15 -14.04 -5.33
N ASP A 57 -4.41 -15.32 -5.04
CA ASP A 57 -5.43 -15.70 -4.04
C ASP A 57 -4.94 -15.46 -2.61
N ILE A 58 -4.49 -14.24 -2.34
CA ILE A 58 -4.09 -13.78 -1.01
C ILE A 58 -5.31 -13.18 -0.33
N LYS A 59 -5.79 -13.83 0.71
CA LYS A 59 -6.97 -13.36 1.46
C LYS A 59 -6.60 -12.35 2.56
N SER A 60 -5.41 -12.50 3.14
CA SER A 60 -4.93 -11.65 4.24
C SER A 60 -4.30 -10.34 3.72
N LYS A 61 -5.10 -9.50 3.05
CA LYS A 61 -4.67 -8.18 2.58
C LYS A 61 -5.73 -7.13 2.85
N VAL A 62 -5.31 -6.00 3.42
CA VAL A 62 -6.15 -4.84 3.70
C VAL A 62 -5.35 -3.56 3.51
N ALA A 63 -6.04 -2.46 3.30
CA ALA A 63 -5.51 -1.13 3.61
C ALA A 63 -5.83 -0.82 5.08
N TRP A 64 -4.96 -0.05 5.75
CA TRP A 64 -5.16 0.28 7.15
C TRP A 64 -5.55 1.75 7.29
N LEU A 65 -6.71 2.02 7.91
CA LEU A 65 -7.08 3.36 8.34
C LEU A 65 -6.78 3.49 9.82
N MET A 66 -5.99 4.49 10.19
CA MET A 66 -5.65 4.79 11.57
C MET A 66 -6.19 6.17 11.95
N LYS A 67 -6.93 6.23 13.05
CA LYS A 67 -7.40 7.48 13.64
C LYS A 67 -6.63 7.76 14.92
N ALA A 68 -6.14 8.99 15.06
CA ALA A 68 -5.38 9.46 16.22
C ALA A 68 -5.77 10.92 16.52
N GLY A 69 -6.62 11.15 17.53
CA GLY A 69 -7.18 12.48 17.77
C GLY A 69 -8.00 12.95 16.57
N GLU A 70 -7.64 14.11 16.00
CA GLU A 70 -8.27 14.67 14.82
C GLU A 70 -7.70 14.12 13.49
N ASP A 71 -6.58 13.41 13.56
CA ASP A 71 -5.90 12.90 12.38
C ASP A 71 -6.47 11.56 11.93
N THR A 72 -6.62 11.42 10.63
CA THR A 72 -7.03 10.18 9.97
C THR A 72 -6.01 9.86 8.88
N MET A 73 -5.31 8.74 9.05
CA MET A 73 -4.23 8.30 8.17
C MET A 73 -4.63 7.02 7.45
N LEU A 74 -4.49 6.99 6.12
CA LEU A 74 -4.70 5.79 5.31
C LEU A 74 -3.37 5.24 4.81
N PHE A 75 -3.03 4.02 5.21
CA PHE A 75 -1.92 3.24 4.66
C PHE A 75 -2.47 2.34 3.57
N ALA A 76 -2.42 2.83 2.34
CA ALA A 76 -3.10 2.21 1.20
C ALA A 76 -2.26 1.12 0.51
N ALA A 77 -0.98 0.96 0.86
CA ALA A 77 -0.03 0.05 0.21
C ALA A 77 -0.08 0.22 -1.32
N ASP A 78 -0.14 -0.87 -2.08
CA ASP A 78 -0.21 -0.86 -3.54
C ASP A 78 -1.64 -0.73 -4.07
N SER A 79 -2.52 -0.09 -3.30
CA SER A 79 -3.90 0.20 -3.73
C SER A 79 -3.91 1.08 -4.96
N ASN A 80 -4.94 0.90 -5.79
CA ASN A 80 -5.21 1.78 -6.90
C ASN A 80 -6.71 2.13 -6.99
N ASN A 81 -7.06 3.04 -7.87
CA ASN A 81 -8.43 3.48 -8.04
C ASN A 81 -9.16 2.65 -9.12
N LEU A 82 -9.23 1.33 -8.94
CA LEU A 82 -10.03 0.45 -9.81
C LEU A 82 -11.54 0.57 -9.54
N GLU A 83 -11.91 0.88 -8.29
CA GLU A 83 -13.29 1.14 -7.89
C GLU A 83 -13.36 2.46 -7.09
N PRO A 84 -13.60 3.59 -7.76
CA PRO A 84 -13.63 4.90 -7.11
C PRO A 84 -14.60 5.02 -5.94
N LYS A 85 -15.76 4.38 -6.07
CA LYS A 85 -16.81 4.41 -5.03
C LYS A 85 -16.36 3.86 -3.67
N MET A 86 -15.33 3.03 -3.65
CA MET A 86 -14.76 2.52 -2.40
C MET A 86 -14.17 3.67 -1.58
N TYR A 87 -13.45 4.58 -2.20
CA TYR A 87 -12.83 5.72 -1.50
C TYR A 87 -13.88 6.76 -1.07
N ASP A 88 -14.91 6.99 -1.89
CA ASP A 88 -16.04 7.83 -1.54
C ASP A 88 -16.78 7.26 -0.32
N LEU A 89 -17.02 5.95 -0.29
CA LEU A 89 -17.63 5.25 0.84
C LEU A 89 -16.76 5.32 2.12
N ILE A 90 -15.44 5.17 1.99
CA ILE A 90 -14.52 5.31 3.12
C ILE A 90 -14.65 6.72 3.72
N LYS A 91 -14.67 7.75 2.89
CA LYS A 91 -14.88 9.12 3.34
C LYS A 91 -16.24 9.33 3.98
N GLU A 92 -17.30 8.76 3.41
CA GLU A 92 -18.67 8.85 3.96
C GLU A 92 -18.77 8.24 5.36
N ILE A 93 -18.17 7.06 5.56
CA ILE A 93 -18.26 6.32 6.83
C ILE A 93 -17.31 6.88 7.89
N TYR A 94 -16.08 7.22 7.50
CA TYR A 94 -15.01 7.51 8.45
C TYR A 94 -14.58 8.98 8.50
N GLY A 95 -15.07 9.81 7.59
CA GLY A 95 -14.69 11.21 7.43
C GLY A 95 -13.51 11.40 6.49
N GLU A 96 -13.00 12.63 6.42
CA GLU A 96 -11.85 13.00 5.59
C GLU A 96 -10.59 12.26 6.05
N VAL A 97 -9.77 11.84 5.08
CA VAL A 97 -8.46 11.25 5.35
C VAL A 97 -7.42 12.36 5.25
N THR A 98 -6.90 12.80 6.40
CA THR A 98 -5.93 13.91 6.44
C THR A 98 -4.61 13.54 5.77
N THR A 99 -4.18 12.29 5.91
CA THR A 99 -2.89 11.83 5.41
C THR A 99 -3.01 10.49 4.68
N LEU A 100 -2.50 10.44 3.45
CA LEU A 100 -2.45 9.25 2.61
C LEU A 100 -1.01 8.75 2.45
N PHE A 101 -0.77 7.48 2.75
CA PHE A 101 0.43 6.74 2.39
C PHE A 101 0.11 5.81 1.23
N LEU A 102 0.71 6.03 0.05
CA LEU A 102 0.40 5.30 -1.19
C LEU A 102 1.67 4.71 -1.81
N GLY A 103 1.65 3.42 -2.10
CA GLY A 103 2.69 2.75 -2.88
C GLY A 103 2.42 2.92 -4.38
N MET A 104 3.45 3.24 -5.15
CA MET A 104 3.34 3.44 -6.60
C MET A 104 4.37 2.63 -7.40
N GLU A 105 5.12 1.77 -6.73
CA GLU A 105 6.22 1.02 -7.36
C GLU A 105 5.73 0.00 -8.40
N CYS A 106 4.58 -0.62 -8.18
CA CYS A 106 4.11 -1.73 -9.00
C CYS A 106 3.68 -1.35 -10.42
N LEU A 107 3.45 -0.08 -10.72
CA LEU A 107 2.89 0.35 -11.99
C LEU A 107 3.73 -0.06 -13.20
N GLY A 108 3.18 -0.94 -14.03
CA GLY A 108 3.81 -1.36 -15.29
C GLY A 108 5.12 -2.12 -15.12
N ALA A 109 5.53 -2.42 -13.90
CA ALA A 109 6.74 -3.17 -13.61
C ALA A 109 6.64 -4.61 -14.13
N PRO A 110 7.75 -5.22 -14.59
CA PRO A 110 7.78 -6.63 -14.88
C PRO A 110 7.49 -7.46 -13.62
N PHE A 111 6.79 -8.57 -13.79
CA PHE A 111 6.47 -9.45 -12.66
C PHE A 111 7.71 -9.87 -11.84
N SER A 112 8.83 -10.12 -12.52
CA SER A 112 10.08 -10.52 -11.87
C SER A 112 10.69 -9.45 -10.97
N TRP A 113 10.35 -8.18 -11.10
CA TRP A 113 10.87 -7.12 -10.23
C TRP A 113 10.51 -7.39 -8.77
N VAL A 114 9.27 -7.71 -8.50
CA VAL A 114 8.78 -7.93 -7.13
C VAL A 114 8.90 -9.40 -6.73
N TYR A 115 8.56 -10.31 -7.64
CA TYR A 115 8.42 -11.73 -7.32
C TYR A 115 9.58 -12.60 -7.78
N GLY A 116 10.55 -12.05 -8.52
CA GLY A 116 11.65 -12.82 -9.11
C GLY A 116 12.44 -13.64 -8.11
N ALA A 117 12.72 -13.07 -6.92
CA ALA A 117 13.47 -13.74 -5.86
C ALA A 117 12.73 -14.96 -5.23
N TYR A 118 11.41 -15.01 -5.39
CA TYR A 118 10.57 -16.10 -4.86
C TYR A 118 10.27 -17.18 -5.89
N MET A 119 10.71 -16.98 -7.13
CA MET A 119 10.47 -17.95 -8.19
C MET A 119 11.46 -19.11 -8.13
N PRO A 120 10.99 -20.38 -8.14
CA PRO A 120 11.87 -21.54 -8.14
C PRO A 120 12.66 -21.69 -9.45
N LEU A 121 12.17 -21.11 -10.53
CA LEU A 121 12.81 -21.07 -11.85
C LEU A 121 12.66 -19.65 -12.43
N ALA A 122 13.68 -19.23 -13.16
CA ALA A 122 13.63 -17.96 -13.88
C ALA A 122 12.47 -17.95 -14.87
N VAL A 123 11.68 -16.89 -14.87
CA VAL A 123 10.58 -16.71 -15.82
C VAL A 123 11.14 -16.34 -17.19
N ASP A 124 10.62 -16.96 -18.23
CA ASP A 124 10.95 -16.59 -19.61
C ASP A 124 10.68 -15.08 -19.83
N ARG A 125 11.66 -14.39 -20.43
CA ARG A 125 11.61 -12.94 -20.59
C ARG A 125 10.35 -12.46 -21.34
N LYS A 126 9.88 -13.20 -22.34
CA LYS A 126 8.69 -12.83 -23.10
C LYS A 126 7.44 -12.94 -22.22
N LYS A 127 7.38 -13.98 -21.39
CA LYS A 127 6.28 -14.19 -20.44
C LYS A 127 6.31 -13.15 -19.34
N ASP A 128 7.45 -12.84 -18.78
CA ASP A 128 7.65 -11.82 -17.75
C ASP A 128 7.22 -10.43 -18.26
N GLN A 129 7.60 -10.08 -19.46
CA GLN A 129 7.20 -8.81 -20.07
C GLN A 129 5.76 -8.75 -20.58
N SER A 130 5.11 -9.90 -20.77
CA SER A 130 3.70 -9.95 -21.17
C SER A 130 2.74 -9.62 -20.02
N ARG A 131 3.19 -9.84 -18.79
CA ARG A 131 2.44 -9.53 -17.57
C ARG A 131 3.06 -8.34 -16.86
N ARG A 132 2.27 -7.29 -16.69
CA ARG A 132 2.67 -6.09 -15.97
C ARG A 132 1.92 -6.00 -14.65
N LEU A 133 2.62 -5.53 -13.63
CA LEU A 133 2.03 -5.26 -12.34
C LEU A 133 1.09 -4.06 -12.45
N ASN A 134 0.05 -4.07 -11.64
CA ASN A 134 -1.02 -3.09 -11.66
C ASN A 134 -1.05 -2.30 -10.34
N GLY A 135 -0.33 -1.20 -10.31
CA GLY A 135 -0.31 -0.27 -9.20
C GLY A 135 -0.96 1.07 -9.53
N SER A 136 -0.88 2.02 -8.64
CA SER A 136 -1.31 3.39 -8.89
C SER A 136 -0.37 4.09 -9.86
N ASP A 137 -0.96 4.68 -10.91
CA ASP A 137 -0.31 5.71 -11.72
C ASP A 137 -0.69 7.11 -11.19
N PHE A 138 -0.21 8.15 -11.88
CA PHE A 138 -0.54 9.54 -11.54
C PHE A 138 -2.06 9.77 -11.49
N GLU A 139 -2.79 9.35 -12.51
CA GLU A 139 -4.24 9.59 -12.64
C GLU A 139 -5.04 8.87 -11.54
N ARG A 140 -4.69 7.63 -11.26
CA ARG A 140 -5.35 6.83 -10.22
C ARG A 140 -5.03 7.34 -8.82
N GLY A 141 -3.76 7.66 -8.56
CA GLY A 141 -3.34 8.26 -7.29
C GLY A 141 -4.03 9.60 -7.03
N LEU A 142 -4.13 10.46 -8.05
CA LEU A 142 -4.82 11.74 -7.95
C LEU A 142 -6.30 11.56 -7.58
N LYS A 143 -7.01 10.64 -8.23
CA LYS A 143 -8.41 10.35 -7.90
C LYS A 143 -8.61 9.84 -6.48
N VAL A 144 -7.67 9.04 -5.95
CA VAL A 144 -7.71 8.63 -4.53
C VAL A 144 -7.60 9.85 -3.62
N ILE A 145 -6.66 10.76 -3.91
CA ILE A 145 -6.45 11.99 -3.14
C ILE A 145 -7.70 12.87 -3.17
N GLU A 146 -8.31 13.06 -4.33
CA GLU A 146 -9.52 13.87 -4.52
C GLU A 146 -10.72 13.27 -3.77
N SER A 147 -10.96 11.95 -3.89
CA SER A 147 -12.05 11.26 -3.18
C SER A 147 -11.91 11.37 -1.67
N LEU A 148 -10.71 11.27 -1.14
CA LEU A 148 -10.44 11.28 0.30
C LEU A 148 -10.24 12.68 0.90
N SER A 149 -10.03 13.72 0.06
CA SER A 149 -9.70 15.09 0.47
C SER A 149 -8.42 15.21 1.31
N CYS A 150 -7.38 14.51 0.90
CA CYS A 150 -6.11 14.47 1.62
C CYS A 150 -5.41 15.83 1.68
N LYS A 151 -4.79 16.14 2.83
CA LYS A 151 -3.92 17.32 3.04
C LYS A 151 -2.44 16.97 2.90
N ASN A 152 -2.09 15.75 3.26
CA ASN A 152 -0.73 15.23 3.22
C ASN A 152 -0.69 13.93 2.41
N VAL A 153 0.30 13.77 1.54
CA VAL A 153 0.49 12.58 0.69
C VAL A 153 1.93 12.11 0.76
N TYR A 154 2.10 10.87 1.18
CA TYR A 154 3.40 10.23 1.26
C TYR A 154 3.46 9.05 0.31
N VAL A 155 4.28 9.17 -0.75
CA VAL A 155 4.59 8.04 -1.63
C VAL A 155 5.67 7.20 -0.97
N TYR A 156 5.39 5.93 -0.72
CA TYR A 156 6.29 5.02 0.01
C TYR A 156 6.42 3.67 -0.69
N ALA A 157 7.26 2.79 -0.15
CA ALA A 157 7.48 1.45 -0.67
C ALA A 157 7.90 1.44 -2.16
N MET A 158 8.73 2.41 -2.57
CA MET A 158 9.22 2.54 -3.95
C MET A 158 10.42 1.65 -4.26
N GLY A 159 10.87 0.82 -3.32
CA GLY A 159 11.97 -0.11 -3.53
C GLY A 159 13.34 0.53 -3.75
N ALA A 160 13.48 1.80 -3.39
CA ALA A 160 14.72 2.56 -3.64
C ALA A 160 15.82 2.33 -2.58
N GLU A 161 15.53 1.62 -1.50
CA GLU A 161 16.49 1.32 -0.45
C GLU A 161 17.59 0.39 -0.96
N PRO A 162 18.88 0.73 -0.78
CA PRO A 162 20.00 -0.01 -1.39
C PRO A 162 20.05 -1.51 -1.05
N TRP A 163 19.57 -1.88 0.13
CA TRP A 163 19.56 -3.28 0.57
C TRP A 163 18.49 -4.13 -0.15
N LEU A 164 17.43 -3.53 -0.71
CA LEU A 164 16.41 -4.25 -1.45
C LEU A 164 16.92 -4.90 -2.73
N GLN A 165 17.96 -4.36 -3.35
CA GLN A 165 18.57 -4.93 -4.55
C GLN A 165 19.13 -6.35 -4.33
N PHE A 166 19.38 -6.74 -3.09
CA PHE A 166 19.78 -8.11 -2.74
C PHE A 166 18.61 -9.08 -2.64
N VAL A 167 17.38 -8.59 -2.57
CA VAL A 167 16.16 -9.38 -2.34
C VAL A 167 15.23 -9.32 -3.55
N THR A 168 15.14 -8.17 -4.20
CA THR A 168 14.26 -7.91 -5.33
C THR A 168 15.06 -7.43 -6.54
N SER A 169 14.44 -7.42 -7.71
CA SER A 169 15.03 -6.86 -8.94
C SER A 169 14.47 -5.47 -9.26
N ILE A 170 14.01 -4.73 -8.24
CA ILE A 170 13.50 -3.38 -8.42
C ILE A 170 14.63 -2.46 -8.88
N ASP A 171 14.37 -1.69 -9.94
CA ASP A 171 15.28 -0.67 -10.45
C ASP A 171 14.95 0.68 -9.77
N PRO A 172 15.86 1.23 -8.94
CA PRO A 172 15.64 2.49 -8.24
C PRO A 172 15.84 3.74 -9.10
N ALA A 173 16.10 3.58 -10.41
CA ALA A 173 16.36 4.71 -11.30
C ALA A 173 15.17 5.66 -11.42
N GLU A 174 15.46 6.96 -11.49
CA GLU A 174 14.44 8.03 -11.52
C GLU A 174 13.71 8.13 -12.86
N ASP A 175 14.16 7.46 -13.90
CA ASP A 175 13.55 7.40 -15.23
C ASP A 175 12.64 6.18 -15.43
N THR A 176 12.41 5.39 -14.38
CA THR A 176 11.44 4.29 -14.40
C THR A 176 10.01 4.81 -14.41
N VAL A 177 9.10 4.04 -14.98
CA VAL A 177 7.67 4.42 -15.04
C VAL A 177 7.09 4.71 -13.65
N PRO A 178 7.32 3.90 -12.61
CA PRO A 178 6.86 4.21 -11.26
C PRO A 178 7.44 5.52 -10.71
N ALA A 179 8.75 5.75 -10.85
CA ALA A 179 9.42 6.95 -10.34
C ALA A 179 8.89 8.22 -11.02
N ILE A 180 8.69 8.20 -12.34
CA ILE A 180 8.10 9.32 -13.09
C ILE A 180 6.68 9.62 -12.63
N ASN A 181 5.84 8.60 -12.42
CA ASN A 181 4.47 8.80 -11.97
C ASN A 181 4.41 9.32 -10.53
N ALA A 182 5.23 8.78 -9.63
CA ALA A 182 5.35 9.27 -8.26
C ALA A 182 5.77 10.75 -8.22
N LYS A 183 6.79 11.12 -9.02
CA LYS A 183 7.21 12.52 -9.13
C LYS A 183 6.10 13.42 -9.65
N LYS A 184 5.38 13.03 -10.70
CA LYS A 184 4.24 13.80 -11.23
C LYS A 184 3.16 14.01 -10.17
N LEU A 185 2.85 13.00 -9.37
CA LEU A 185 1.86 13.11 -8.31
C LEU A 185 2.30 14.10 -7.24
N ILE A 186 3.54 14.02 -6.79
CA ILE A 186 4.12 14.92 -5.79
C ILE A 186 4.14 16.37 -6.29
N ASP A 187 4.64 16.59 -7.51
CA ASP A 187 4.70 17.92 -8.13
C ASP A 187 3.28 18.53 -8.25
N HIS A 188 2.30 17.73 -8.65
CA HIS A 188 0.90 18.17 -8.73
C HIS A 188 0.33 18.51 -7.34
N CYS A 189 0.53 17.67 -6.33
CA CYS A 189 0.11 17.94 -4.97
C CYS A 189 0.65 19.30 -4.47
N HIS A 190 1.94 19.56 -4.68
CA HIS A 190 2.54 20.85 -4.32
C HIS A 190 1.87 22.02 -5.06
N SER A 191 1.52 21.84 -6.35
CA SER A 191 0.91 22.90 -7.15
C SER A 191 -0.50 23.32 -6.66
N ILE A 192 -1.18 22.42 -5.93
CA ILE A 192 -2.51 22.66 -5.37
C ILE A 192 -2.51 22.82 -3.84
N GLY A 193 -1.33 22.99 -3.23
CA GLY A 193 -1.17 23.27 -1.80
C GLY A 193 -1.26 22.05 -0.88
N ILE A 194 -1.17 20.85 -1.43
CA ILE A 194 -1.08 19.60 -0.64
C ILE A 194 0.39 19.31 -0.33
N THR A 195 0.70 19.02 0.93
CA THR A 195 2.03 18.55 1.33
C THR A 195 2.28 17.16 0.77
N ALA A 196 3.35 16.99 0.01
CA ALA A 196 3.67 15.67 -0.56
C ALA A 196 5.16 15.40 -0.62
N GLN A 197 5.55 14.15 -0.38
CA GLN A 197 6.94 13.72 -0.56
C GLN A 197 7.05 12.21 -0.79
N ARG A 198 8.17 11.78 -1.38
CA ARG A 198 8.55 10.38 -1.44
C ARG A 198 9.35 10.04 -0.18
N LEU A 199 8.91 9.01 0.55
CA LEU A 199 9.64 8.50 1.69
C LEU A 199 10.75 7.55 1.24
N PHE A 200 11.87 7.59 1.96
CA PHE A 200 13.04 6.77 1.71
C PHE A 200 13.78 6.50 3.03
N GLY A 201 14.06 5.22 3.31
CA GLY A 201 14.79 4.81 4.50
C GLY A 201 14.05 5.16 5.80
N SER A 202 14.49 6.20 6.48
CA SER A 202 13.88 6.71 7.70
C SER A 202 13.46 8.16 7.51
N ALA A 203 12.27 8.50 7.93
CA ALA A 203 11.75 9.86 7.88
C ALA A 203 10.95 10.18 9.13
N ASP A 204 11.16 11.37 9.69
CA ASP A 204 10.33 11.96 10.74
C ASP A 204 9.44 13.02 10.09
N THR A 205 8.14 12.88 10.23
CA THR A 205 7.16 13.81 9.68
C THR A 205 6.21 14.29 10.76
N THR A 206 5.93 15.60 10.77
CA THR A 206 4.86 16.17 11.57
C THR A 206 3.61 16.28 10.69
N ILE A 207 2.48 15.82 11.20
CA ILE A 207 1.19 15.96 10.55
C ILE A 207 0.53 17.19 11.19
N ASP A 208 0.40 18.26 10.43
CA ASP A 208 -0.22 19.55 10.83
C ASP A 208 -1.69 19.63 10.38
#